data_6d5edeb04df0226c73a89c80ad40738a
#
_entry.id   6d5edeb04df0226c73a89c80ad40738a
#
_cell.length_a   1.000
_cell.length_b   1.000
_cell.length_c   1.000
_cell.angle_alpha   90.00
_cell.angle_beta   90.00
_cell.angle_gamma   90.00
#
_symmetry.space_group_name_H-M   'P 1'
#
loop_
_entity.id
_entity.type
_entity.pdbx_description
1 polymer ?
#
loop_
_entity_poly.entity_id
_entity_poly.type
_entity_poly.pdbx_seq_one_letter_code
_entity_poly.pdbx_strand_id
1 'polypeptide(L)'
;MQRIVIQNFGPIKDATIEIPKFLLLIGEQASGKSTVAKLIYFFRSLKEDFTKRMYKQPTRGYSWKNDFEVPTRQKFIQFFGRPNQQFEITFYYTHSNTVSIKWDNKTLCIEMSDIFKKILRGVPKPQYIVLVSNTNSSDIPRIER
;
A
#
# COMPACT_ATOMS: atom_id res chain seq x y z
N MET A 1 15.73 -7.86 -1.57
CA MET A 1 15.96 -6.54 -2.16
C MET A 1 14.68 -6.08 -2.81
N GLN A 2 14.31 -4.80 -2.68
CA GLN A 2 13.12 -4.27 -3.36
C GLN A 2 13.45 -4.05 -4.84
N ARG A 3 12.44 -4.18 -5.70
CA ARG A 3 12.55 -3.97 -7.14
C ARG A 3 11.24 -3.40 -7.70
N ILE A 4 11.33 -2.57 -8.71
CA ILE A 4 10.17 -2.10 -9.46
C ILE A 4 10.34 -2.43 -10.95
N VAL A 5 9.29 -2.95 -11.56
CA VAL A 5 9.19 -3.18 -13.00
C VAL A 5 8.11 -2.26 -13.53
N ILE A 6 8.42 -1.47 -14.55
CA ILE A 6 7.55 -0.46 -15.11
C ILE A 6 7.45 -0.71 -16.62
N GLN A 7 6.25 -0.84 -17.13
CA GLN A 7 5.96 -1.02 -18.54
C GLN A 7 4.98 0.05 -19.03
N ASN A 8 5.41 0.85 -19.98
CA ASN A 8 4.61 1.84 -20.70
C ASN A 8 3.92 2.87 -19.78
N PHE A 9 4.61 3.40 -18.79
CA PHE A 9 4.06 4.38 -17.86
C PHE A 9 4.73 5.76 -17.98
N GLY A 10 3.97 6.78 -18.37
CA GLY A 10 4.47 8.13 -18.64
C GLY A 10 5.57 8.12 -19.70
N PRO A 11 6.76 8.70 -19.43
CA PRO A 11 7.88 8.67 -20.38
C PRO A 11 8.64 7.33 -20.41
N ILE A 12 8.31 6.38 -19.52
CA ILE A 12 9.03 5.12 -19.36
C ILE A 12 8.37 4.04 -20.19
N LYS A 13 9.07 3.52 -21.20
CA LYS A 13 8.59 2.41 -22.02
C LYS A 13 8.75 1.07 -21.30
N ASP A 14 9.95 0.79 -20.83
CA ASP A 14 10.28 -0.40 -20.06
C ASP A 14 11.46 -0.10 -19.13
N ALA A 15 11.33 -0.47 -17.87
CA ALA A 15 12.38 -0.32 -16.89
C ALA A 15 12.26 -1.36 -15.77
N THR A 16 13.37 -1.97 -15.43
CA THR A 16 13.52 -2.79 -14.22
C THR A 16 14.58 -2.16 -13.34
N ILE A 17 14.19 -1.74 -12.14
CA ILE A 17 15.06 -1.01 -11.23
C ILE A 17 15.10 -1.73 -9.88
N GLU A 18 16.30 -2.14 -9.49
CA GLU A 18 16.57 -2.60 -8.13
C GLU A 18 16.70 -1.40 -7.20
N ILE A 19 16.12 -1.52 -6.01
CA ILE A 19 16.01 -0.40 -5.06
C ILE A 19 16.88 -0.72 -3.84
N PRO A 20 18.15 -0.27 -3.83
CA PRO A 20 19.04 -0.40 -2.68
C PRO A 20 18.65 0.57 -1.56
N LYS A 21 19.42 0.58 -0.46
CA LYS A 21 19.24 1.56 0.61
C LYS A 21 19.44 3.00 0.17
N PHE A 22 20.33 3.21 -0.79
CA PHE A 22 20.59 4.50 -1.43
C PHE A 22 20.48 4.33 -2.95
N LEU A 23 19.60 5.09 -3.61
CA LEU A 23 19.37 5.08 -5.05
C LEU A 23 19.54 6.50 -5.59
N LEU A 24 20.47 6.68 -6.51
CA LEU A 24 20.71 7.92 -7.24
C LEU A 24 20.21 7.78 -8.68
N LEU A 25 19.24 8.61 -9.07
CA LEU A 25 18.70 8.65 -10.42
C LEU A 25 19.33 9.80 -11.20
N ILE A 26 20.16 9.47 -12.19
CA ILE A 26 20.85 10.42 -13.08
C ILE A 26 20.34 10.23 -14.51
N GLY A 27 20.29 11.28 -15.29
CA GLY A 27 19.89 11.24 -16.69
C GLY A 27 19.35 12.58 -17.18
N GLU A 28 19.02 12.65 -18.45
CA GLU A 28 18.51 13.85 -19.12
C GLU A 28 17.17 14.32 -18.54
N GLN A 29 16.83 15.57 -18.81
CA GLN A 29 15.52 16.12 -18.48
C GLN A 29 14.41 15.28 -19.17
N ALA A 30 13.25 15.14 -18.50
CA ALA A 30 12.10 14.36 -18.96
C ALA A 30 12.33 12.86 -19.17
N SER A 31 13.46 12.27 -18.75
CA SER A 31 13.75 10.83 -18.85
C SER A 31 12.97 9.92 -17.88
N GLY A 32 12.06 10.48 -17.07
CA GLY A 32 11.24 9.69 -16.15
C GLY A 32 11.78 9.53 -14.73
N LYS A 33 12.92 10.16 -14.37
CA LYS A 33 13.50 10.10 -13.00
C LYS A 33 12.49 10.42 -11.89
N SER A 34 11.80 11.54 -12.04
CA SER A 34 10.77 11.97 -11.08
C SER A 34 9.58 11.01 -11.02
N THR A 35 9.24 10.40 -12.15
CA THR A 35 8.18 9.38 -12.22
C THR A 35 8.59 8.14 -11.44
N VAL A 36 9.81 7.65 -11.63
CA VAL A 36 10.37 6.52 -10.87
C VAL A 36 10.38 6.82 -9.37
N ALA A 37 10.90 7.99 -8.97
CA ALA A 37 10.95 8.38 -7.56
C ALA A 37 9.54 8.45 -6.94
N LYS A 38 8.56 9.03 -7.64
CA LYS A 38 7.16 9.09 -7.21
C LYS A 38 6.54 7.69 -7.10
N LEU A 39 6.82 6.78 -8.03
CA LEU A 39 6.33 5.41 -7.98
C LEU A 39 6.91 4.66 -6.79
N ILE A 40 8.21 4.75 -6.54
CA ILE A 40 8.85 4.12 -5.38
C ILE A 40 8.22 4.65 -4.07
N TYR A 41 8.06 5.96 -3.95
CA TYR A 41 7.40 6.57 -2.80
C TYR A 41 5.96 6.08 -2.64
N PHE A 42 5.20 6.06 -3.73
CA PHE A 42 3.82 5.58 -3.74
C PHE A 42 3.72 4.15 -3.21
N PHE A 43 4.47 3.20 -3.77
CA PHE A 43 4.42 1.80 -3.33
C PHE A 43 4.89 1.61 -1.89
N ARG A 44 5.94 2.32 -1.46
CA ARG A 44 6.40 2.26 -0.06
C ARG A 44 5.33 2.78 0.90
N SER A 45 4.63 3.85 0.54
CA SER A 45 3.57 4.41 1.37
C SER A 45 2.32 3.54 1.46
N LEU A 46 2.06 2.64 0.51
CA LEU A 46 0.92 1.71 0.58
C LEU A 46 0.98 0.82 1.81
N LYS A 47 2.18 0.33 2.17
CA LYS A 47 2.37 -0.48 3.37
C LYS A 47 1.96 0.27 4.64
N GLU A 48 2.37 1.51 4.77
CA GLU A 48 2.03 2.35 5.93
C GLU A 48 0.54 2.67 6.00
N ASP A 49 -0.04 3.07 4.86
CA ASP A 49 -1.46 3.39 4.78
C ASP A 49 -2.32 2.19 5.12
N PHE A 50 -1.93 1.02 4.62
CA PHE A 50 -2.61 -0.22 4.94
C PHE A 50 -2.53 -0.54 6.43
N THR A 51 -1.33 -0.47 7.01
CA THR A 51 -1.12 -0.70 8.45
C THR A 51 -1.96 0.27 9.29
N LYS A 52 -1.94 1.56 8.97
CA LYS A 52 -2.76 2.58 9.66
C LYS A 52 -4.26 2.26 9.60
N ARG A 53 -4.77 1.73 8.47
CA ARG A 53 -6.18 1.35 8.33
C ARG A 53 -6.53 0.14 9.18
N MET A 54 -5.66 -0.86 9.22
CA MET A 54 -5.83 -2.04 10.06
C MET A 54 -5.98 -1.66 11.54
N TYR A 55 -5.18 -0.69 12.02
CA TYR A 55 -5.25 -0.23 13.40
C TYR A 55 -6.48 0.65 13.70
N LYS A 56 -7.02 1.39 12.72
CA LYS A 56 -8.16 2.28 12.94
C LYS A 56 -9.52 1.58 13.02
N GLN A 57 -9.65 0.37 12.48
CA GLN A 57 -10.92 -0.38 12.47
C GLN A 57 -10.75 -1.82 12.97
N PRO A 58 -10.39 -2.00 14.22
CA PRO A 58 -10.03 -3.32 14.74
C PRO A 58 -11.20 -4.30 14.87
N THR A 59 -12.42 -3.80 14.99
CA THR A 59 -13.65 -4.60 15.17
C THR A 59 -14.23 -5.12 13.86
N ARG A 60 -13.86 -4.50 12.74
CA ARG A 60 -14.31 -4.89 11.41
C ARG A 60 -13.32 -5.87 10.78
N GLY A 61 -13.81 -7.00 10.26
CA GLY A 61 -12.98 -7.90 9.47
C GLY A 61 -12.38 -7.18 8.25
N TYR A 62 -11.14 -7.57 7.91
CA TYR A 62 -10.44 -7.05 6.73
C TYR A 62 -11.20 -7.38 5.44
N SER A 63 -11.38 -6.39 4.58
CA SER A 63 -11.90 -6.51 3.23
C SER A 63 -10.87 -6.05 2.21
N TRP A 64 -10.37 -6.97 1.38
CA TRP A 64 -9.44 -6.64 0.30
C TRP A 64 -9.90 -5.43 -0.51
N LYS A 65 -11.15 -5.45 -0.96
CA LYS A 65 -11.71 -4.40 -1.81
C LYS A 65 -11.76 -3.04 -1.11
N ASN A 66 -12.33 -3.01 0.09
CA ASN A 66 -12.59 -1.75 0.79
C ASN A 66 -11.36 -1.19 1.52
N ASP A 67 -10.50 -2.07 2.01
CA ASP A 67 -9.39 -1.65 2.88
C ASP A 67 -8.07 -1.50 2.11
N PHE A 68 -7.96 -2.09 0.90
CA PHE A 68 -6.76 -1.98 0.10
C PHE A 68 -7.04 -1.53 -1.35
N GLU A 69 -7.83 -2.27 -2.12
CA GLU A 69 -8.00 -2.03 -3.56
C GLU A 69 -8.55 -0.62 -3.87
N VAL A 70 -9.72 -0.29 -3.31
CA VAL A 70 -10.37 1.01 -3.56
C VAL A 70 -9.51 2.18 -3.10
N PRO A 71 -8.96 2.18 -1.88
CA PRO A 71 -8.08 3.27 -1.43
C PRO A 71 -6.79 3.40 -2.25
N THR A 72 -6.20 2.27 -2.65
CA THR A 72 -5.00 2.27 -3.49
C THR A 72 -5.28 2.87 -4.86
N ARG A 73 -6.42 2.51 -5.47
CA ARG A 73 -6.88 3.06 -6.75
C ARG A 73 -7.09 4.58 -6.66
N GLN A 74 -7.78 5.05 -5.61
CA GLN A 74 -8.00 6.48 -5.38
C GLN A 74 -6.69 7.24 -5.21
N LYS A 75 -5.79 6.69 -4.38
CA LYS A 75 -4.46 7.26 -4.15
C LYS A 75 -3.64 7.32 -5.44
N PHE A 76 -3.67 6.26 -6.26
CA PHE A 76 -2.96 6.22 -7.54
C PHE A 76 -3.44 7.34 -8.48
N ILE A 77 -4.76 7.48 -8.64
CA ILE A 77 -5.35 8.54 -9.47
C ILE A 77 -5.01 9.94 -8.93
N GLN A 78 -4.97 10.10 -7.63
CA GLN A 78 -4.59 11.37 -6.99
C GLN A 78 -3.11 11.74 -7.25
N PHE A 79 -2.20 10.74 -7.25
CA PHE A 79 -0.76 10.96 -7.45
C PHE A 79 -0.37 11.16 -8.91
N PHE A 80 -1.02 10.43 -9.83
CA PHE A 80 -0.59 10.31 -11.23
C PHE A 80 -1.64 10.79 -12.23
N GLY A 81 -2.84 11.11 -11.78
CA GLY A 81 -3.97 11.42 -12.66
C GLY A 81 -4.63 10.16 -13.24
N ARG A 82 -5.65 10.36 -14.07
CA ARG A 82 -6.27 9.25 -14.81
C ARG A 82 -5.35 8.80 -15.94
N PRO A 83 -5.07 7.49 -16.06
CA PRO A 83 -4.27 6.98 -17.15
C PRO A 83 -4.95 7.19 -18.51
N ASN A 84 -4.16 7.47 -19.54
CA ASN A 84 -4.61 7.63 -20.92
C ASN A 84 -4.02 6.58 -21.87
N GLN A 85 -3.14 5.73 -21.37
CA GLN A 85 -2.52 4.65 -22.15
C GLN A 85 -2.38 3.39 -21.27
N GLN A 86 -2.35 2.24 -21.91
CA GLN A 86 -2.16 0.96 -21.25
C GLN A 86 -0.78 0.86 -20.62
N PHE A 87 -0.72 0.41 -19.37
CA PHE A 87 0.53 0.23 -18.63
C PHE A 87 0.45 -0.91 -17.62
N GLU A 88 1.61 -1.36 -17.20
CA GLU A 88 1.76 -2.28 -16.07
C GLU A 88 2.93 -1.84 -15.18
N ILE A 89 2.71 -1.82 -13.86
CA ILE A 89 3.74 -1.55 -12.88
C ILE A 89 3.67 -2.61 -11.80
N THR A 90 4.79 -3.29 -11.54
CA THR A 90 4.89 -4.29 -10.48
C THR A 90 5.99 -3.90 -9.49
N PHE A 91 5.63 -3.79 -8.23
CA PHE A 91 6.56 -3.53 -7.14
C PHE A 91 6.76 -4.78 -6.28
N TYR A 92 8.02 -5.16 -6.13
CA TYR A 92 8.47 -6.29 -5.32
C TYR A 92 8.97 -5.78 -3.98
N TYR A 93 8.23 -6.01 -2.91
CA TYR A 93 8.71 -5.75 -1.54
C TYR A 93 9.73 -6.79 -1.10
N THR A 94 9.50 -8.05 -1.52
CA THR A 94 10.40 -9.20 -1.41
C THR A 94 10.23 -10.05 -2.66
N HIS A 95 10.96 -11.17 -2.78
CA HIS A 95 10.77 -12.11 -3.91
C HIS A 95 9.33 -12.61 -4.06
N SER A 96 8.62 -12.78 -2.95
CA SER A 96 7.27 -13.38 -2.92
C SER A 96 6.15 -12.38 -2.67
N ASN A 97 6.46 -11.17 -2.23
CA ASN A 97 5.47 -10.15 -1.89
C ASN A 97 5.46 -9.04 -2.93
N THR A 98 4.45 -9.03 -3.76
CA THR A 98 4.30 -8.08 -4.87
C THR A 98 2.96 -7.37 -4.84
N VAL A 99 2.96 -6.15 -5.34
CA VAL A 99 1.76 -5.39 -5.69
C VAL A 99 1.92 -4.93 -7.13
N SER A 100 0.93 -5.23 -7.97
CA SER A 100 0.88 -4.78 -9.37
C SER A 100 -0.29 -3.85 -9.59
N ILE A 101 -0.07 -2.85 -10.43
CA ILE A 101 -1.09 -1.91 -10.89
C ILE A 101 -1.06 -1.92 -12.41
N LYS A 102 -2.21 -2.20 -13.02
CA LYS A 102 -2.38 -2.30 -14.47
C LYS A 102 -3.54 -1.42 -14.93
N TRP A 103 -3.40 -0.82 -16.07
CA TRP A 103 -4.47 -0.13 -16.77
C TRP A 103 -4.67 -0.77 -18.15
N ASP A 104 -5.87 -1.26 -18.40
CA ASP A 104 -6.27 -1.96 -19.64
C ASP A 104 -7.07 -1.09 -20.61
N ASN A 105 -6.97 0.24 -20.51
CA ASN A 105 -7.77 1.26 -21.19
C ASN A 105 -9.23 1.39 -20.71
N LYS A 106 -9.65 0.59 -19.73
CA LYS A 106 -10.99 0.66 -19.13
C LYS A 106 -10.94 0.76 -17.60
N THR A 107 -10.15 -0.11 -17.01
CA THR A 107 -10.13 -0.30 -15.56
C THR A 107 -8.71 -0.24 -15.01
N LEU A 108 -8.56 0.38 -13.83
CA LEU A 108 -7.34 0.32 -13.05
C LEU A 108 -7.43 -0.92 -12.15
N CYS A 109 -6.72 -1.98 -12.53
CA CYS A 109 -6.65 -3.23 -11.79
C CYS A 109 -5.49 -3.19 -10.79
N ILE A 110 -5.75 -3.64 -9.55
CA ILE A 110 -4.73 -3.74 -8.51
C ILE A 110 -4.68 -5.18 -8.07
N GLU A 111 -3.51 -5.78 -8.17
CA GLU A 111 -3.26 -7.17 -7.81
C GLU A 111 -2.20 -7.23 -6.72
N MET A 112 -2.31 -8.24 -5.86
CA MET A 112 -1.37 -8.52 -4.79
C MET A 112 -1.07 -10.00 -4.77
N SER A 113 0.18 -10.36 -4.48
CA SER A 113 0.57 -11.77 -4.37
C SER A 113 -0.26 -12.51 -3.30
N ASP A 114 -0.49 -13.81 -3.52
CA ASP A 114 -1.31 -14.62 -2.61
C ASP A 114 -0.70 -14.76 -1.22
N ILE A 115 0.63 -14.76 -1.12
CA ILE A 115 1.33 -14.77 0.17
C ILE A 115 0.96 -13.52 0.96
N PHE A 116 0.96 -12.37 0.32
CA PHE A 116 0.60 -11.10 0.97
C PHE A 116 -0.88 -11.10 1.39
N LYS A 117 -1.77 -11.62 0.54
CA LYS A 117 -3.20 -11.82 0.89
C LYS A 117 -3.40 -12.75 2.08
N LYS A 118 -2.61 -13.84 2.17
CA LYS A 118 -2.66 -14.78 3.31
C LYS A 118 -2.20 -14.14 4.61
N ILE A 119 -1.11 -13.37 4.57
CA ILE A 119 -0.62 -12.62 5.75
C ILE A 119 -1.71 -11.66 6.25
N LEU A 120 -2.39 -10.98 5.35
CA LEU A 120 -3.46 -10.05 5.70
C LEU A 120 -4.70 -10.74 6.29
N ARG A 121 -5.05 -11.92 5.80
CA ARG A 121 -6.16 -12.74 6.35
C ARG A 121 -5.82 -13.36 7.69
N GLY A 122 -4.54 -13.64 7.93
CA GLY A 122 -4.04 -14.24 9.17
C GLY A 122 -3.76 -13.24 10.29
N VAL A 123 -3.91 -11.93 10.07
CA VAL A 123 -3.81 -10.95 11.16
C VAL A 123 -4.97 -11.18 12.12
N PRO A 124 -4.71 -11.60 13.38
CA PRO A 124 -5.77 -11.81 14.35
C PRO A 124 -6.54 -10.50 14.50
N LYS A 125 -7.87 -10.60 14.59
CA LYS A 125 -8.67 -9.45 15.01
C LYS A 125 -8.10 -9.02 16.37
N PRO A 126 -7.65 -7.76 16.54
CA PRO A 126 -7.20 -7.31 17.84
C PRO A 126 -8.34 -7.58 18.82
N GLN A 127 -8.10 -8.44 19.79
CA GLN A 127 -9.04 -8.65 20.89
C GLN A 127 -8.90 -7.42 21.80
N TYR A 128 -9.77 -6.44 21.59
CA TYR A 128 -9.88 -5.35 22.55
C TYR A 128 -10.63 -5.88 23.77
N ILE A 129 -9.98 -5.85 24.89
CA ILE A 129 -10.64 -5.84 26.17
C ILE A 129 -11.33 -4.46 26.22
N VAL A 130 -12.62 -4.42 25.90
CA VAL A 130 -13.43 -3.26 26.18
C VAL A 130 -13.53 -3.24 27.71
N LEU A 131 -12.70 -2.44 28.34
CA LEU A 131 -12.93 -2.06 29.73
C LEU A 131 -14.16 -1.16 29.70
N VAL A 132 -15.34 -1.78 29.77
CA VAL A 132 -16.56 -1.06 30.06
C VAL A 132 -16.40 -0.58 31.49
N SER A 133 -15.92 0.64 31.66
CA SER A 133 -16.04 1.33 32.92
C SER A 133 -17.54 1.63 33.09
N ASN A 134 -18.26 0.72 33.75
CA ASN A 134 -19.51 1.09 34.40
C ASN A 134 -19.14 2.11 35.45
N THR A 135 -19.07 3.37 35.07
CA THR A 135 -19.04 4.48 36.04
C THR A 135 -20.43 4.68 36.60
N ASN A 136 -20.91 3.73 37.40
CA ASN A 136 -21.71 4.11 38.55
C ASN A 136 -20.72 4.74 39.54
N SER A 137 -20.95 5.99 39.83
CA SER A 137 -20.09 6.94 40.56
C SER A 137 -19.90 6.60 42.05
N SER A 138 -19.59 5.36 42.44
CA SER A 138 -19.38 4.97 43.84
C SER A 138 -18.19 4.02 44.11
N ASP A 139 -17.51 3.50 43.09
CA ASP A 139 -16.41 2.56 43.35
C ASP A 139 -15.12 2.94 42.59
N ILE A 140 -14.35 3.84 43.19
CA ILE A 140 -12.95 4.04 42.84
C ILE A 140 -12.14 3.08 43.72
N PRO A 141 -11.49 2.04 43.22
CA PRO A 141 -10.57 1.25 44.02
C PRO A 141 -9.36 2.13 44.38
N ARG A 142 -9.12 2.33 45.68
CA ARG A 142 -7.87 2.90 46.20
C ARG A 142 -6.73 1.96 45.81
N ILE A 143 -5.77 2.48 45.07
CA ILE A 143 -4.49 1.85 44.87
C ILE A 143 -3.68 2.13 46.15
N GLU A 144 -3.54 1.12 47.00
CA GLU A 144 -2.53 1.15 48.05
C GLU A 144 -1.14 0.92 47.46
N ARG A 145 -0.17 1.71 47.97
CA ARG A 145 1.24 1.72 47.54
C ARG A 145 2.00 0.51 48.07
#